data_ab9a7561d55be9ab7608cc3d102b0e3a
#
_entry.id   ab9a7561d55be9ab7608cc3d102b0e3a
#
_cell.length_a   1.000
_cell.length_b   1.000
_cell.length_c   1.000
_cell.angle_alpha   90.00
_cell.angle_beta   90.00
_cell.angle_gamma   90.00
#
_symmetry.space_group_name_H-M   'P 1'
#
loop_
_entity.id
_entity.type
_entity.pdbx_description
1 polymer ?
#
loop_
_entity_poly.entity_id
_entity_poly.type
_entity_poly.pdbx_seq_one_letter_code
_entity_poly.pdbx_strand_id
1 'polypeptide(L)'
;MSWHYICLIGLQTLTPMKQIYTILMAVILLSVQSCKAQTINTTTVDNLDVERYMGRWYELARYDHRFERDMERCEAYYSLEPDGKIAVRNSGIDTKTGLLRITDGKAKLGKLPGQLRVSFFLFFYSDYNIMALGEDYDWALVGSSSPKYLWILSRTPSLPKPTIEHILAIARERGYDTEKLIWVQQ
;
A
#
# COMPACT_ATOMS: atom_id res chain seq x y z
N MET A 1 48.31 -42.75 -56.52
CA MET A 1 47.33 -43.45 -55.68
C MET A 1 47.20 -42.62 -54.37
N SER A 2 46.17 -41.81 -54.31
CA SER A 2 45.90 -40.99 -53.11
C SER A 2 44.41 -40.99 -52.88
N TRP A 3 43.97 -41.55 -51.80
CA TRP A 3 42.58 -41.59 -51.40
C TRP A 3 42.30 -40.44 -50.43
N HIS A 4 41.44 -39.51 -50.86
CA HIS A 4 40.95 -38.45 -49.97
C HIS A 4 39.72 -38.98 -49.22
N TYR A 5 39.83 -39.09 -47.90
CA TYR A 5 38.67 -39.30 -47.04
C TYR A 5 38.00 -37.95 -46.76
N ILE A 6 36.84 -37.74 -47.33
CA ILE A 6 35.96 -36.63 -46.96
C ILE A 6 35.18 -37.07 -45.72
N CYS A 7 35.46 -36.44 -44.63
CA CYS A 7 34.71 -36.61 -43.39
C CYS A 7 33.41 -35.84 -43.49
N LEU A 8 32.30 -36.52 -43.76
CA LEU A 8 30.93 -35.95 -43.71
C LEU A 8 30.51 -35.81 -42.25
N ILE A 9 30.57 -34.59 -41.74
CA ILE A 9 29.94 -34.25 -40.45
C ILE A 9 28.42 -34.27 -40.69
N GLY A 10 27.79 -35.35 -40.22
CA GLY A 10 26.34 -35.51 -40.28
C GLY A 10 25.64 -34.47 -39.42
N LEU A 11 25.01 -33.50 -40.04
CA LEU A 11 24.02 -32.65 -39.39
C LEU A 11 22.83 -33.55 -39.01
N GLN A 12 22.78 -33.97 -37.75
CA GLN A 12 21.59 -34.64 -37.25
C GLN A 12 20.45 -33.62 -37.18
N THR A 13 19.55 -33.65 -38.16
CA THR A 13 18.29 -32.91 -38.08
C THR A 13 17.46 -33.47 -36.96
N LEU A 14 17.26 -32.67 -35.93
CA LEU A 14 16.37 -33.00 -34.81
C LEU A 14 14.99 -33.34 -35.35
N THR A 15 14.45 -34.50 -34.97
CA THR A 15 13.11 -34.93 -35.39
C THR A 15 12.08 -33.86 -34.96
N PRO A 16 10.99 -33.63 -35.72
CA PRO A 16 10.04 -32.57 -35.46
C PRO A 16 9.46 -32.62 -34.03
N MET A 17 9.34 -33.80 -33.45
CA MET A 17 8.94 -33.95 -32.05
C MET A 17 9.94 -33.33 -31.06
N LYS A 18 11.25 -33.51 -31.25
CA LYS A 18 12.28 -32.93 -30.38
C LYS A 18 12.29 -31.40 -30.50
N GLN A 19 12.08 -30.84 -31.66
CA GLN A 19 11.94 -29.38 -31.83
C GLN A 19 10.73 -28.84 -31.10
N ILE A 20 9.58 -29.54 -31.15
CA ILE A 20 8.37 -29.15 -30.42
C ILE A 20 8.59 -29.16 -28.92
N TYR A 21 9.25 -30.20 -28.38
CA TYR A 21 9.59 -30.25 -26.93
C TYR A 21 10.55 -29.13 -26.53
N THR A 22 11.53 -28.81 -27.36
CA THR A 22 12.48 -27.72 -27.06
C THR A 22 11.79 -26.36 -27.03
N ILE A 23 10.86 -26.11 -27.97
CA ILE A 23 10.07 -24.89 -28.04
C ILE A 23 9.10 -24.82 -26.85
N LEU A 24 8.40 -25.91 -26.50
CA LEU A 24 7.53 -25.96 -25.32
C LEU A 24 8.28 -25.69 -24.02
N MET A 25 9.46 -26.31 -23.85
CA MET A 25 10.31 -26.07 -22.67
C MET A 25 10.82 -24.63 -22.62
N ALA A 26 11.17 -24.02 -23.76
CA ALA A 26 11.57 -22.62 -23.83
C ALA A 26 10.41 -21.66 -23.48
N VAL A 27 9.20 -21.97 -23.92
CA VAL A 27 7.98 -21.18 -23.59
C VAL A 27 7.64 -21.32 -22.11
N ILE A 28 7.76 -22.51 -21.52
CA ILE A 28 7.53 -22.73 -20.10
C ILE A 28 8.59 -21.99 -19.25
N LEU A 29 9.85 -21.96 -19.68
CA LEU A 29 10.94 -21.23 -19.00
C LEU A 29 10.76 -19.70 -19.08
N LEU A 30 10.14 -19.17 -20.15
CA LEU A 30 9.83 -17.76 -20.30
C LEU A 30 8.60 -17.32 -19.48
N SER A 31 7.73 -18.26 -19.09
CA SER A 31 6.53 -17.96 -18.32
C SER A 31 6.76 -17.92 -16.79
N VAL A 32 7.94 -18.26 -16.30
CA VAL A 32 8.34 -18.03 -14.91
C VAL A 32 8.75 -16.57 -14.74
N GLN A 33 7.85 -15.66 -15.06
CA GLN A 33 7.96 -14.30 -14.57
C GLN A 33 7.82 -14.39 -13.06
N SER A 34 8.97 -14.26 -12.41
CA SER A 34 9.08 -14.17 -10.96
C SER A 34 8.08 -13.12 -10.48
N CYS A 35 7.02 -13.56 -9.82
CA CYS A 35 6.16 -12.68 -9.04
C CYS A 35 7.04 -12.15 -7.90
N LYS A 36 7.86 -11.12 -8.18
CA LYS A 36 8.62 -10.43 -7.15
C LYS A 36 7.57 -9.90 -6.18
N ALA A 37 7.59 -10.42 -4.96
CA ALA A 37 6.81 -9.83 -3.90
C ALA A 37 7.11 -8.33 -3.90
N GLN A 38 6.09 -7.50 -4.07
CA GLN A 38 6.23 -6.05 -4.12
C GLN A 38 6.81 -5.59 -2.78
N THR A 39 8.07 -5.20 -2.80
CA THR A 39 8.75 -4.66 -1.63
C THR A 39 8.35 -3.20 -1.51
N ILE A 40 7.65 -2.85 -0.44
CA ILE A 40 7.27 -1.47 -0.14
C ILE A 40 8.26 -0.86 0.86
N ASN A 41 8.49 0.44 0.72
CA ASN A 41 9.21 1.22 1.72
C ASN A 41 8.23 1.87 2.69
N THR A 42 8.17 1.36 3.92
CA THR A 42 7.30 1.86 5.00
C THR A 42 8.03 2.74 6.01
N THR A 43 9.22 3.24 5.66
CA THR A 43 9.97 4.19 6.50
C THR A 43 9.09 5.38 6.84
N THR A 44 8.99 5.68 8.13
CA THR A 44 8.18 6.77 8.66
C THR A 44 8.92 8.10 8.58
N VAL A 45 8.20 9.19 8.80
CA VAL A 45 8.80 10.53 8.96
C VAL A 45 9.79 10.54 10.14
N ASP A 46 10.85 11.32 10.00
CA ASP A 46 11.93 11.38 11.01
C ASP A 46 11.52 12.14 12.28
N ASN A 47 10.49 12.95 12.20
CA ASN A 47 9.93 13.69 13.32
C ASN A 47 8.41 13.75 13.22
N LEU A 48 7.73 13.60 14.35
CA LEU A 48 6.28 13.74 14.47
C LEU A 48 5.96 14.54 15.72
N ASP A 49 5.38 15.72 15.54
CA ASP A 49 4.67 16.42 16.59
C ASP A 49 3.30 15.77 16.78
N VAL A 50 3.19 14.98 17.84
CA VAL A 50 1.98 14.19 18.12
C VAL A 50 0.77 15.09 18.36
N GLU A 51 0.94 16.22 19.03
CA GLU A 51 -0.16 17.15 19.33
C GLU A 51 -0.71 17.77 18.04
N ARG A 52 0.17 18.19 17.11
CA ARG A 52 -0.25 18.69 15.79
C ARG A 52 -0.94 17.62 14.94
N TYR A 53 -0.60 16.34 15.15
CA TYR A 53 -1.23 15.23 14.42
C TYR A 53 -2.63 14.91 14.93
N MET A 54 -2.99 15.29 16.16
CA MET A 54 -4.32 15.05 16.73
C MET A 54 -5.41 15.81 15.98
N GLY A 55 -6.65 15.51 16.31
CA GLY A 55 -7.85 16.10 15.71
C GLY A 55 -8.37 15.31 14.51
N ARG A 56 -9.14 15.99 13.65
CA ARG A 56 -9.84 15.38 12.52
C ARG A 56 -8.93 15.19 11.31
N TRP A 57 -9.12 14.06 10.64
CA TRP A 57 -8.58 13.75 9.34
C TRP A 57 -9.68 13.17 8.45
N TYR A 58 -9.84 13.73 7.25
CA TYR A 58 -10.66 13.16 6.18
C TYR A 58 -9.86 12.12 5.43
N GLU A 59 -10.45 10.98 5.14
CA GLU A 59 -9.84 9.95 4.31
C GLU A 59 -10.16 10.23 2.85
N LEU A 60 -9.20 10.71 2.06
CA LEU A 60 -9.40 11.03 0.65
C LEU A 60 -9.26 9.81 -0.25
N ALA A 61 -8.38 8.89 0.10
CA ALA A 61 -8.19 7.65 -0.66
C ALA A 61 -7.63 6.55 0.23
N ARG A 62 -7.91 5.29 -0.16
CA ARG A 62 -7.39 4.10 0.50
C ARG A 62 -7.21 2.93 -0.46
N TYR A 63 -6.45 1.93 -0.04
CA TYR A 63 -6.58 0.60 -0.63
C TYR A 63 -7.84 -0.11 -0.15
N ASP A 64 -8.42 -0.97 -1.01
CA ASP A 64 -9.60 -1.77 -0.60
C ASP A 64 -9.25 -2.72 0.54
N HIS A 65 -9.97 -2.61 1.62
CA HIS A 65 -9.92 -3.55 2.74
C HIS A 65 -11.27 -3.71 3.42
N ARG A 66 -11.44 -4.87 4.04
CA ARG A 66 -12.76 -5.36 4.48
C ARG A 66 -13.51 -4.44 5.44
N PHE A 67 -12.83 -3.69 6.32
CA PHE A 67 -13.49 -2.92 7.38
C PHE A 67 -14.00 -1.56 6.92
N GLU A 68 -13.53 -1.02 5.80
CA GLU A 68 -13.98 0.26 5.23
C GLU A 68 -14.60 0.09 3.84
N ARG A 69 -14.81 -1.17 3.42
CA ARG A 69 -15.48 -1.47 2.16
C ARG A 69 -16.90 -0.92 2.20
N ASP A 70 -17.34 -0.34 1.08
CA ASP A 70 -18.66 0.27 0.93
C ASP A 70 -18.89 1.46 1.89
N MET A 71 -17.82 2.19 2.26
CA MET A 71 -17.89 3.37 3.12
C MET A 71 -17.50 4.63 2.34
N GLU A 72 -18.25 5.72 2.56
CA GLU A 72 -17.97 7.09 2.10
C GLU A 72 -17.95 8.05 3.28
N ARG A 73 -17.51 9.29 3.05
CA ARG A 73 -17.39 10.33 4.09
C ARG A 73 -16.63 9.82 5.30
N CYS A 74 -15.55 9.09 5.01
CA CYS A 74 -14.73 8.47 6.05
C CYS A 74 -13.85 9.52 6.72
N GLU A 75 -13.87 9.51 8.04
CA GLU A 75 -13.07 10.39 8.89
C GLU A 75 -12.40 9.60 10.00
N ALA A 76 -11.22 10.04 10.42
CA ALA A 76 -10.57 9.61 11.65
C ALA A 76 -10.42 10.81 12.59
N TYR A 77 -10.72 10.63 13.86
CA TYR A 77 -10.48 11.62 14.89
C TYR A 77 -9.53 11.04 15.95
N TYR A 78 -8.44 11.74 16.19
CA TYR A 78 -7.43 11.36 17.19
C TYR A 78 -7.42 12.35 18.33
N SER A 79 -7.38 11.86 19.59
CA SER A 79 -7.21 12.68 20.79
C SER A 79 -6.18 12.07 21.72
N LEU A 80 -5.28 12.91 22.23
CA LEU A 80 -4.29 12.51 23.22
C LEU A 80 -4.95 12.39 24.60
N GLU A 81 -4.80 11.24 25.23
CA GLU A 81 -5.32 10.94 26.55
C GLU A 81 -4.30 11.31 27.64
N PRO A 82 -4.74 11.58 28.88
CA PRO A 82 -3.83 11.93 29.98
C PRO A 82 -2.75 10.88 30.29
N ASP A 83 -3.00 9.61 29.95
CA ASP A 83 -2.05 8.51 30.13
C ASP A 83 -1.05 8.36 28.97
N GLY A 84 -1.06 9.31 28.02
CA GLY A 84 -0.17 9.33 26.85
C GLY A 84 -0.61 8.39 25.72
N LYS A 85 -1.74 7.73 25.86
CA LYS A 85 -2.36 7.00 24.73
C LYS A 85 -3.15 7.94 23.84
N ILE A 86 -3.51 7.47 22.68
CA ILE A 86 -4.32 8.18 21.69
C ILE A 86 -5.65 7.46 21.56
N ALA A 87 -6.75 8.13 21.86
CA ALA A 87 -8.06 7.64 21.48
C ALA A 87 -8.25 7.84 19.96
N VAL A 88 -8.86 6.87 19.30
CA VAL A 88 -9.10 6.88 17.87
C VAL A 88 -10.58 6.64 17.63
N ARG A 89 -11.22 7.53 16.87
CA ARG A 89 -12.61 7.34 16.41
C ARG A 89 -12.63 7.43 14.91
N ASN A 90 -12.96 6.32 14.26
CA ASN A 90 -13.24 6.29 12.82
C ASN A 90 -14.74 6.35 12.60
N SER A 91 -15.16 7.10 11.61
CA SER A 91 -16.58 7.19 11.20
C SER A 91 -16.69 7.26 9.68
N GLY A 92 -17.87 6.93 9.17
CA GLY A 92 -18.21 7.02 7.75
C GLY A 92 -19.63 6.58 7.52
N ILE A 93 -20.14 6.80 6.31
CA ILE A 93 -21.47 6.39 5.88
C ILE A 93 -21.37 5.09 5.10
N ASP A 94 -22.10 4.08 5.53
CA ASP A 94 -22.26 2.83 4.78
C ASP A 94 -23.11 3.09 3.54
N THR A 95 -22.55 2.94 2.34
CA THR A 95 -23.21 3.29 1.07
C THR A 95 -24.41 2.39 0.73
N LYS A 96 -24.50 1.21 1.36
CA LYS A 96 -25.62 0.27 1.13
C LYS A 96 -26.81 0.58 2.01
N THR A 97 -26.57 1.07 3.21
CA THR A 97 -27.63 1.32 4.19
C THR A 97 -27.90 2.81 4.42
N GLY A 98 -26.98 3.70 4.03
CA GLY A 98 -27.03 5.12 4.33
C GLY A 98 -26.79 5.45 5.81
N LEU A 99 -26.40 4.47 6.63
CA LEU A 99 -26.23 4.64 8.07
C LEU A 99 -24.81 5.07 8.43
N LEU A 100 -24.72 5.97 9.42
CA LEU A 100 -23.45 6.32 10.04
C LEU A 100 -22.90 5.11 10.81
N ARG A 101 -21.65 4.75 10.51
CA ARG A 101 -20.89 3.75 11.27
C ARG A 101 -19.78 4.45 12.04
N ILE A 102 -19.64 4.09 13.30
CA ILE A 102 -18.58 4.60 14.18
C ILE A 102 -17.84 3.41 14.77
N THR A 103 -16.52 3.51 14.81
CA THR A 103 -15.66 2.49 15.43
C THR A 103 -14.63 3.21 16.29
N ASP A 104 -14.68 2.95 17.59
CA ASP A 104 -13.71 3.47 18.55
C ASP A 104 -12.54 2.50 18.70
N GLY A 105 -11.35 3.06 18.80
CA GLY A 105 -10.10 2.36 18.96
C GLY A 105 -9.14 3.14 19.83
N LYS A 106 -7.94 2.65 19.91
CA LYS A 106 -6.84 3.28 20.66
C LYS A 106 -5.54 3.12 19.89
N ALA A 107 -4.65 4.08 20.06
CA ALA A 107 -3.30 3.99 19.56
C ALA A 107 -2.28 4.33 20.65
N LYS A 108 -1.07 3.92 20.41
CA LYS A 108 0.12 4.30 21.21
C LYS A 108 1.27 4.58 20.28
N LEU A 109 2.24 5.33 20.73
CA LEU A 109 3.47 5.58 19.99
C LEU A 109 4.22 4.26 19.76
N GLY A 110 4.76 4.10 18.56
CA GLY A 110 5.62 3.01 18.20
C GLY A 110 7.07 3.23 18.65
N LYS A 111 8.00 2.49 18.05
CA LYS A 111 9.44 2.60 18.39
C LYS A 111 10.15 3.70 17.58
N LEU A 112 9.60 4.06 16.43
CA LEU A 112 10.18 5.04 15.51
C LEU A 112 9.30 6.30 15.48
N PRO A 113 9.87 7.48 15.20
CA PRO A 113 9.07 8.67 14.90
C PRO A 113 8.09 8.36 13.77
N GLY A 114 6.87 8.93 13.82
CA GLY A 114 5.84 8.67 12.83
C GLY A 114 5.22 7.27 12.85
N GLN A 115 5.67 6.38 13.75
CA GLN A 115 5.06 5.07 13.93
C GLN A 115 4.05 5.10 15.08
N LEU A 116 2.82 4.69 14.79
CA LEU A 116 1.81 4.38 15.80
C LEU A 116 1.47 2.89 15.74
N ARG A 117 0.93 2.40 16.85
CA ARG A 117 0.33 1.08 16.95
C ARG A 117 -1.14 1.25 17.29
N VAL A 118 -2.01 0.87 16.35
CA VAL A 118 -3.47 1.09 16.45
C VAL A 118 -4.20 -0.20 16.72
N SER A 119 -5.19 -0.16 17.60
CA SER A 119 -6.05 -1.31 17.95
C SER A 119 -7.51 -0.88 18.00
N PHE A 120 -8.35 -1.64 17.29
CA PHE A 120 -9.81 -1.55 17.33
C PHE A 120 -10.46 -2.76 18.02
N PHE A 121 -9.65 -3.74 18.44
CA PHE A 121 -10.16 -4.92 19.12
C PHE A 121 -9.19 -5.41 20.18
N LEU A 122 -9.62 -5.34 21.44
CA LEU A 122 -8.87 -5.80 22.63
C LEU A 122 -7.42 -5.28 22.66
N PHE A 123 -6.45 -6.18 22.49
CA PHE A 123 -5.01 -5.92 22.55
C PHE A 123 -4.27 -6.23 21.24
N PHE A 124 -5.01 -6.47 20.16
CA PHE A 124 -4.41 -6.69 18.83
C PHE A 124 -4.05 -5.35 18.19
N TYR A 125 -2.77 -5.06 18.14
CA TYR A 125 -2.23 -3.83 17.58
C TYR A 125 -1.65 -4.07 16.19
N SER A 126 -2.03 -3.20 15.25
CA SER A 126 -1.47 -3.14 13.89
C SER A 126 -0.56 -1.94 13.76
N ASP A 127 0.42 -2.03 12.87
CA ASP A 127 1.28 -0.92 12.53
C ASP A 127 0.50 0.14 11.74
N TYR A 128 0.75 1.39 12.09
CA TYR A 128 0.26 2.58 11.43
C TYR A 128 1.46 3.50 11.23
N ASN A 129 1.96 3.55 10.02
CA ASN A 129 3.19 4.23 9.67
C ASN A 129 2.86 5.51 8.90
N ILE A 130 3.11 6.66 9.50
CA ILE A 130 3.03 7.96 8.84
C ILE A 130 4.30 8.08 7.99
N MET A 131 4.17 7.80 6.68
CA MET A 131 5.30 7.70 5.76
C MET A 131 5.68 9.03 5.14
N ALA A 132 4.71 9.93 4.98
CA ALA A 132 4.94 11.31 4.58
C ALA A 132 3.86 12.20 5.20
N LEU A 133 4.17 13.46 5.40
CA LEU A 133 3.34 14.44 6.08
C LEU A 133 3.60 15.81 5.45
N GLY A 134 2.53 16.60 5.23
CA GLY A 134 2.65 18.00 4.85
C GLY A 134 3.33 18.83 5.94
N GLU A 135 4.11 19.83 5.57
CA GLU A 135 4.83 20.70 6.53
C GLU A 135 3.87 21.35 7.54
N ASP A 136 2.67 21.70 7.08
CA ASP A 136 1.63 22.27 7.92
C ASP A 136 0.69 21.23 8.57
N TYR A 137 1.01 19.93 8.43
CA TYR A 137 0.15 18.83 8.90
C TYR A 137 -1.23 18.82 8.24
N ASP A 138 -1.33 19.29 7.00
CA ASP A 138 -2.55 19.40 6.22
C ASP A 138 -2.91 18.12 5.47
N TRP A 139 -1.95 17.25 5.19
CA TRP A 139 -2.14 15.93 4.61
C TRP A 139 -1.15 14.91 5.18
N ALA A 140 -1.49 13.63 5.09
CA ALA A 140 -0.62 12.53 5.49
C ALA A 140 -0.77 11.34 4.52
N LEU A 141 0.36 10.70 4.20
CA LEU A 141 0.42 9.39 3.55
C LEU A 141 0.70 8.33 4.60
N VAL A 142 -0.22 7.41 4.79
CA VAL A 142 -0.19 6.42 5.85
C VAL A 142 -0.21 5.02 5.27
N GLY A 143 0.61 4.14 5.81
CA GLY A 143 0.63 2.72 5.48
C GLY A 143 0.79 1.84 6.71
N SER A 144 1.07 0.58 6.48
CA SER A 144 1.42 -0.37 7.54
C SER A 144 2.64 -1.21 7.13
N SER A 145 3.07 -2.15 7.97
CA SER A 145 4.10 -3.13 7.59
C SER A 145 3.66 -4.07 6.44
N SER A 146 2.37 -4.06 6.09
CA SER A 146 1.80 -4.84 4.99
C SER A 146 1.56 -3.97 3.76
N PRO A 147 1.90 -4.43 2.53
CA PRO A 147 1.62 -3.72 1.28
C PRO A 147 0.12 -3.61 0.94
N LYS A 148 -0.74 -4.21 1.75
CA LYS A 148 -2.20 -4.23 1.55
C LYS A 148 -2.90 -2.99 2.07
N TYR A 149 -2.18 -2.10 2.75
CA TYR A 149 -2.78 -0.94 3.40
C TYR A 149 -2.07 0.33 2.99
N LEU A 150 -2.84 1.27 2.52
CA LEU A 150 -2.41 2.63 2.16
C LEU A 150 -3.60 3.56 2.32
N TRP A 151 -3.38 4.73 2.92
CA TRP A 151 -4.35 5.80 3.07
C TRP A 151 -3.73 7.15 2.70
N ILE A 152 -4.53 8.00 2.09
CA ILE A 152 -4.26 9.43 1.94
C ILE A 152 -5.25 10.17 2.82
N LEU A 153 -4.74 10.85 3.82
CA LEU A 153 -5.53 11.63 4.78
C LEU A 153 -5.32 13.12 4.54
N SER A 154 -6.34 13.93 4.87
CA SER A 154 -6.29 15.38 4.74
C SER A 154 -7.06 16.07 5.87
N ARG A 155 -6.64 17.30 6.21
CA ARG A 155 -7.40 18.17 7.13
C ARG A 155 -8.64 18.79 6.50
N THR A 156 -8.74 18.73 5.18
CA THR A 156 -9.88 19.26 4.40
C THR A 156 -10.51 18.14 3.57
N PRO A 157 -11.81 18.25 3.22
CA PRO A 157 -12.49 17.23 2.41
C PRO A 157 -11.91 17.03 1.01
N SER A 158 -11.04 17.93 0.58
CA SER A 158 -10.34 17.85 -0.72
C SER A 158 -8.97 18.51 -0.62
N LEU A 159 -8.06 18.11 -1.51
CA LEU A 159 -6.74 18.73 -1.69
C LEU A 159 -6.59 19.27 -3.10
N PRO A 160 -5.75 20.31 -3.30
CA PRO A 160 -5.38 20.76 -4.62
C PRO A 160 -4.76 19.64 -5.46
N LYS A 161 -5.06 19.62 -6.76
CA LYS A 161 -4.55 18.60 -7.67
C LYS A 161 -3.02 18.44 -7.62
N PRO A 162 -2.20 19.52 -7.59
CA PRO A 162 -0.75 19.37 -7.46
C PRO A 162 -0.31 18.66 -6.18
N THR A 163 -1.00 18.92 -5.05
CA THR A 163 -0.71 18.23 -3.78
C THR A 163 -1.03 16.74 -3.88
N ILE A 164 -2.16 16.38 -4.48
CA ILE A 164 -2.53 14.97 -4.72
C ILE A 164 -1.48 14.29 -5.59
N GLU A 165 -1.06 14.91 -6.70
CA GLU A 165 -0.04 14.37 -7.60
C GLU A 165 1.31 14.16 -6.88
N HIS A 166 1.69 15.09 -6.00
CA HIS A 166 2.89 14.97 -5.17
C HIS A 166 2.79 13.76 -4.21
N ILE A 167 1.66 13.60 -3.51
CA ILE A 167 1.44 12.46 -2.59
C ILE A 167 1.49 11.14 -3.37
N LEU A 168 0.86 11.09 -4.54
CA LEU A 168 0.88 9.90 -5.40
C LEU A 168 2.28 9.57 -5.91
N ALA A 169 3.11 10.59 -6.21
CA ALA A 169 4.51 10.39 -6.59
C ALA A 169 5.29 9.74 -5.43
N ILE A 170 5.16 10.26 -4.21
CA ILE A 170 5.77 9.67 -3.01
C ILE A 170 5.31 8.22 -2.81
N ALA A 171 4.02 7.94 -2.97
CA ALA A 171 3.50 6.58 -2.83
C ALA A 171 4.11 5.62 -3.86
N ARG A 172 4.22 6.03 -5.13
CA ARG A 172 4.87 5.23 -6.19
C ARG A 172 6.35 4.99 -5.92
N GLU A 173 7.11 6.00 -5.50
CA GLU A 173 8.53 5.87 -5.14
C GLU A 173 8.72 4.86 -4.00
N ARG A 174 7.75 4.76 -3.10
CA ARG A 174 7.73 3.77 -2.01
C ARG A 174 7.28 2.38 -2.44
N GLY A 175 6.95 2.19 -3.71
CA GLY A 175 6.58 0.89 -4.27
C GLY A 175 5.07 0.58 -4.20
N TYR A 176 4.23 1.54 -3.86
CA TYR A 176 2.78 1.35 -3.90
C TYR A 176 2.21 1.56 -5.30
N ASP A 177 1.24 0.72 -5.66
CA ASP A 177 0.49 0.83 -6.90
C ASP A 177 -0.69 1.81 -6.72
N THR A 178 -0.49 3.06 -7.13
CA THR A 178 -1.49 4.11 -6.92
C THR A 178 -2.78 3.93 -7.72
N GLU A 179 -2.81 3.04 -8.71
CA GLU A 179 -4.03 2.72 -9.46
C GLU A 179 -5.03 1.88 -8.64
N LYS A 180 -4.55 1.24 -7.57
CA LYS A 180 -5.39 0.49 -6.62
C LYS A 180 -6.10 1.36 -5.60
N LEU A 181 -5.82 2.66 -5.56
CA LEU A 181 -6.47 3.56 -4.64
C LEU A 181 -7.95 3.76 -5.01
N ILE A 182 -8.80 3.56 -4.03
CA ILE A 182 -10.21 3.93 -4.06
C ILE A 182 -10.30 5.35 -3.52
N TRP A 183 -10.82 6.28 -4.32
CA TRP A 183 -11.11 7.65 -3.88
C TRP A 183 -12.41 7.68 -3.11
N VAL A 184 -12.35 8.20 -1.90
CA VAL A 184 -13.48 8.27 -0.97
C VAL A 184 -14.22 9.59 -1.19
N GLN A 185 -15.51 9.49 -1.44
CA GLN A 185 -16.35 10.69 -1.50
C GLN A 185 -16.49 11.29 -0.09
N GLN A 186 -16.18 12.58 0.01
CA GLN A 186 -16.33 13.38 1.23
C GLN A 186 -17.57 14.28 1.17
#